data_1c38121f8a152b21b710fb65b52f3a7d
#
_entry.id   1c38121f8a152b21b710fb65b52f3a7d
#
_cell.length_a   1.000
_cell.length_b   1.000
_cell.length_c   1.000
_cell.angle_alpha   90.00
_cell.angle_beta   90.00
_cell.angle_gamma   90.00
#
_symmetry.space_group_name_H-M   'P 1'
#
loop_
_entity.id
_entity.type
_entity.pdbx_description
1 polymer ?
#
loop_
_entity_poly.entity_id
_entity_poly.type
_entity_poly.pdbx_seq_one_letter_code
_entity_poly.pdbx_strand_id
1 'polypeptide(L)'
;YDANFTVNYDFADNWALTMVNGYRKFDSLEVFDADGSAAPYLEFTEFAKGDQFNHETRFAYTDDKFRGSFGFNFFHEKSIQNVPFSGNERVFLACLTSTATTRANCVAPNGTVPALALTPVPYSSVFENQGRNDSYSMFADGTWIPTPSLELTAGARVLIEKRRSGFYARVPRSALTGGASLVPGQVDTAGQTFRTEDSFQAVLPRFNLLYRFSDNFNGYATVSKGRRSATVQLGARATTAGPVANFTPVLAENIWNYEVGLKGALGIFSGSIGAYYLTYDNFQVSIVLPNGTTQTQSAGTATNKGIEAELTMKPTSWLSVFGNVGYIDGGIDDKPTIAANFRGAKFRLQPEVQASGGFTIDAPLGGVTFFATPSVTYRSKMFFEIPNNPLIAQEGVTLVNVNAGFRFGGDRFEISAFAR
;
A
#
# COMPACT_ATOMS: atom_id res chain seq x y z
N TYR A 1 -9.26 19.27 -2.24
CA TYR A 1 -10.36 19.18 -3.21
C TYR A 1 -9.88 18.49 -4.48
N ASP A 2 -10.82 17.83 -5.15
CA ASP A 2 -10.58 17.08 -6.39
C ASP A 2 -11.52 17.62 -7.48
N ALA A 3 -11.03 17.66 -8.71
CA ALA A 3 -11.81 17.94 -9.91
C ALA A 3 -11.46 16.92 -11.00
N ASN A 4 -12.47 16.28 -11.57
CA ASN A 4 -12.31 15.35 -12.67
C ASN A 4 -13.16 15.79 -13.85
N PHE A 5 -12.57 15.71 -15.05
CA PHE A 5 -13.25 15.99 -16.30
C PHE A 5 -13.00 14.83 -17.25
N THR A 6 -14.09 14.19 -17.68
CA THR A 6 -14.04 13.05 -18.60
C THR A 6 -14.82 13.37 -19.85
N VAL A 7 -14.23 13.06 -21.00
CA VAL A 7 -14.89 13.11 -22.32
C VAL A 7 -14.90 11.69 -22.88
N ASN A 8 -16.07 11.23 -23.29
CA ASN A 8 -16.22 10.02 -24.10
C ASN A 8 -16.89 10.44 -25.42
N TYR A 9 -16.28 10.03 -26.53
CA TYR A 9 -16.74 10.39 -27.86
C TYR A 9 -16.55 9.23 -28.83
N ASP A 10 -17.67 8.71 -29.32
CA ASP A 10 -17.69 7.70 -30.36
C ASP A 10 -17.66 8.43 -31.71
N PHE A 11 -16.48 8.47 -32.36
CA PHE A 11 -16.27 9.24 -33.56
C PHE A 11 -16.41 8.43 -34.86
N ALA A 12 -16.49 7.11 -34.74
CA ALA A 12 -16.83 6.18 -35.83
C ALA A 12 -17.42 4.90 -35.23
N ASP A 13 -18.05 4.06 -36.04
CA ASP A 13 -18.81 2.86 -35.63
C ASP A 13 -18.04 1.94 -34.67
N ASN A 14 -16.73 1.82 -34.85
CA ASN A 14 -15.87 0.92 -34.08
C ASN A 14 -14.84 1.66 -33.23
N TRP A 15 -14.85 2.99 -33.20
CA TRP A 15 -13.85 3.81 -32.55
C TRP A 15 -14.42 4.72 -31.47
N ALA A 16 -13.81 4.67 -30.31
CA ALA A 16 -14.13 5.57 -29.22
C ALA A 16 -12.86 6.31 -28.73
N LEU A 17 -13.03 7.57 -28.39
CA LEU A 17 -12.05 8.39 -27.70
C LEU A 17 -12.50 8.58 -26.25
N THR A 18 -11.62 8.31 -25.31
CA THR A 18 -11.79 8.68 -23.92
C THR A 18 -10.65 9.61 -23.50
N MET A 19 -11.01 10.77 -22.93
CA MET A 19 -10.06 11.65 -22.27
C MET A 19 -10.43 11.81 -20.80
N VAL A 20 -9.46 11.62 -19.91
CA VAL A 20 -9.64 11.81 -18.47
C VAL A 20 -8.63 12.83 -17.99
N ASN A 21 -9.10 13.89 -17.33
CA ASN A 21 -8.27 14.88 -16.69
C ASN A 21 -8.65 14.93 -15.23
N GLY A 22 -7.68 14.85 -14.35
CA GLY A 22 -7.88 14.98 -12.92
C GLY A 22 -6.93 16.01 -12.33
N TYR A 23 -7.45 16.85 -11.47
CA TYR A 23 -6.65 17.75 -10.65
C TYR A 23 -7.03 17.54 -9.19
N ARG A 24 -6.01 17.35 -8.36
CA ARG A 24 -6.16 17.20 -6.92
C ARG A 24 -5.23 18.17 -6.19
N LYS A 25 -5.76 18.83 -5.17
CA LYS A 25 -4.95 19.57 -4.20
C LYS A 25 -5.33 19.12 -2.80
N PHE A 26 -4.32 18.92 -1.97
CA PHE A 26 -4.52 18.56 -0.57
C PHE A 26 -3.62 19.39 0.34
N ASP A 27 -4.14 19.65 1.52
CA ASP A 27 -3.44 20.15 2.69
C ASP A 27 -3.81 19.21 3.84
N SER A 28 -2.84 18.72 4.57
CA SER A 28 -3.05 17.87 5.75
C SER A 28 -2.25 18.38 6.93
N LEU A 29 -2.81 18.20 8.11
CA LEU A 29 -2.17 18.41 9.39
C LEU A 29 -2.41 17.13 10.20
N GLU A 30 -1.32 16.49 10.62
CA GLU A 30 -1.35 15.34 11.50
C GLU A 30 -0.52 15.64 12.74
N VAL A 31 -1.07 15.33 13.90
CA VAL A 31 -0.36 15.42 15.18
C VAL A 31 -0.32 14.01 15.76
N PHE A 32 0.86 13.52 16.06
CA PHE A 32 1.02 12.18 16.58
C PHE A 32 2.06 12.09 17.69
N ASP A 33 1.77 11.24 18.64
CA ASP A 33 2.66 10.83 19.70
C ASP A 33 3.43 9.58 19.23
N ALA A 34 4.72 9.75 18.95
CA ALA A 34 5.55 8.67 18.42
C ALA A 34 6.06 7.70 19.50
N ASP A 35 5.94 8.06 20.77
CA ASP A 35 6.41 7.23 21.89
C ASP A 35 5.29 6.45 22.57
N GLY A 36 4.01 6.81 22.35
CA GLY A 36 2.84 6.15 22.89
C GLY A 36 2.74 6.26 24.43
N SER A 37 3.38 7.27 25.02
CA SER A 37 3.42 7.49 26.47
C SER A 37 2.76 8.80 26.87
N ALA A 38 2.44 8.97 28.14
CA ALA A 38 1.90 10.24 28.65
C ALA A 38 2.96 11.33 28.83
N ALA A 39 4.24 11.05 28.53
CA ALA A 39 5.32 12.02 28.64
C ALA A 39 5.55 12.73 27.32
N PRO A 40 5.58 14.06 27.28
CA PRO A 40 5.73 14.84 26.03
C PRO A 40 7.21 14.86 25.59
N TYR A 41 7.75 13.73 25.11
CA TYR A 41 9.13 13.69 24.67
C TYR A 41 9.34 13.38 23.19
N LEU A 42 8.37 12.76 22.51
CA LEU A 42 8.40 12.49 21.07
C LEU A 42 7.07 12.91 20.39
N GLU A 43 6.72 14.16 20.52
CA GLU A 43 5.54 14.74 19.85
C GLU A 43 5.93 15.32 18.50
N PHE A 44 5.27 14.83 17.46
CA PHE A 44 5.48 15.31 16.10
C PHE A 44 4.19 15.93 15.55
N THR A 45 4.40 16.95 14.74
CA THR A 45 3.38 17.51 13.87
C THR A 45 3.84 17.34 12.43
N GLU A 46 2.96 16.90 11.56
CA GLU A 46 3.24 16.81 10.13
C GLU A 46 2.29 17.74 9.37
N PHE A 47 2.86 18.63 8.57
CA PHE A 47 2.15 19.43 7.60
C PHE A 47 2.51 18.91 6.21
N ALA A 48 1.54 18.43 5.45
CA ALA A 48 1.78 18.06 4.06
C ALA A 48 0.86 18.85 3.13
N LYS A 49 1.44 19.32 2.04
CA LYS A 49 0.71 20.02 0.97
C LYS A 49 1.14 19.46 -0.36
N GLY A 50 0.19 19.34 -1.27
CA GLY A 50 0.53 18.92 -2.61
C GLY A 50 -0.57 19.21 -3.60
N ASP A 51 -0.15 19.19 -4.86
CA ASP A 51 -1.02 19.23 -6.01
C ASP A 51 -0.62 18.15 -7.01
N GLN A 52 -1.62 17.58 -7.66
CA GLN A 52 -1.48 16.54 -8.64
C GLN A 52 -2.31 16.90 -9.87
N PHE A 53 -1.78 16.63 -11.04
CA PHE A 53 -2.52 16.67 -12.29
C PHE A 53 -2.27 15.39 -13.06
N ASN A 54 -3.32 14.77 -13.55
CA ASN A 54 -3.23 13.65 -14.47
C ASN A 54 -4.03 13.90 -15.72
N HIS A 55 -3.51 13.44 -16.83
CA HIS A 55 -4.17 13.43 -18.13
C HIS A 55 -3.97 12.06 -18.78
N GLU A 56 -5.05 11.48 -19.29
CA GLU A 56 -5.02 10.29 -20.13
C GLU A 56 -5.86 10.53 -21.37
N THR A 57 -5.31 10.21 -22.51
CA THR A 57 -6.06 10.10 -23.78
C THR A 57 -5.93 8.67 -24.27
N ARG A 58 -7.06 8.04 -24.54
CA ARG A 58 -7.17 6.68 -25.02
C ARG A 58 -8.07 6.59 -26.24
N PHE A 59 -7.59 5.98 -27.28
CA PHE A 59 -8.35 5.54 -28.43
C PHE A 59 -8.64 4.05 -28.28
N ALA A 60 -9.87 3.65 -28.44
CA ALA A 60 -10.31 2.26 -28.40
C ALA A 60 -10.95 1.87 -29.72
N TYR A 61 -10.65 0.67 -30.17
CA TYR A 61 -11.27 0.02 -31.33
C TYR A 61 -11.90 -1.29 -30.93
N THR A 62 -13.09 -1.59 -31.47
CA THR A 62 -13.79 -2.85 -31.18
C THR A 62 -14.54 -3.33 -32.41
N ASP A 63 -14.24 -4.56 -32.83
CA ASP A 63 -15.07 -5.34 -33.77
C ASP A 63 -15.21 -6.79 -33.29
N ASP A 64 -15.80 -7.66 -34.11
CA ASP A 64 -16.07 -9.07 -33.76
C ASP A 64 -14.80 -9.91 -33.58
N LYS A 65 -13.67 -9.52 -34.20
CA LYS A 65 -12.42 -10.30 -34.22
C LYS A 65 -11.27 -9.62 -33.51
N PHE A 66 -11.38 -8.32 -33.30
CA PHE A 66 -10.32 -7.55 -32.67
C PHE A 66 -10.89 -6.44 -31.80
N ARG A 67 -10.31 -6.28 -30.61
CA ARG A 67 -10.52 -5.10 -29.78
C ARG A 67 -9.19 -4.67 -29.20
N GLY A 68 -8.98 -3.38 -29.10
CA GLY A 68 -7.73 -2.87 -28.59
C GLY A 68 -7.83 -1.41 -28.21
N SER A 69 -6.80 -0.94 -27.56
CA SER A 69 -6.67 0.47 -27.22
C SER A 69 -5.21 0.90 -27.26
N PHE A 70 -4.99 2.17 -27.56
CA PHE A 70 -3.70 2.81 -27.41
C PHE A 70 -3.89 4.23 -26.92
N GLY A 71 -2.88 4.77 -26.29
CA GLY A 71 -2.97 6.11 -25.75
C GLY A 71 -1.71 6.57 -25.06
N PHE A 72 -1.84 7.72 -24.45
CA PHE A 72 -0.77 8.31 -23.63
C PHE A 72 -1.33 8.83 -22.31
N ASN A 73 -0.46 8.87 -21.32
CA ASN A 73 -0.76 9.42 -20.00
C ASN A 73 0.37 10.38 -19.58
N PHE A 74 -0.03 11.48 -18.97
CA PHE A 74 0.85 12.42 -18.30
C PHE A 74 0.40 12.55 -16.84
N PHE A 75 1.34 12.44 -15.91
CA PHE A 75 1.13 12.66 -14.51
C PHE A 75 2.15 13.65 -13.96
N HIS A 76 1.67 14.64 -13.24
CA HIS A 76 2.46 15.61 -12.52
C HIS A 76 2.05 15.64 -11.06
N GLU A 77 3.04 15.60 -10.18
CA GLU A 77 2.84 15.76 -8.75
C GLU A 77 3.93 16.68 -8.19
N LYS A 78 3.52 17.57 -7.29
CA LYS A 78 4.41 18.36 -6.47
C LYS A 78 3.92 18.33 -5.04
N SER A 79 4.81 18.04 -4.10
CA SER A 79 4.48 17.96 -2.69
C SER A 79 5.59 18.51 -1.79
N ILE A 80 5.19 18.95 -0.62
CA ILE A 80 6.06 19.35 0.47
C ILE A 80 5.51 18.75 1.75
N GLN A 81 6.41 18.14 2.53
CA GLN A 81 6.12 17.61 3.85
C GLN A 81 7.05 18.31 4.84
N ASN A 82 6.48 18.96 5.83
CA ASN A 82 7.21 19.64 6.88
C ASN A 82 6.87 18.99 8.22
N VAL A 83 7.89 18.51 8.93
CA VAL A 83 7.73 17.76 10.18
C VAL A 83 8.49 18.49 11.30
N PRO A 84 7.84 19.45 11.99
CA PRO A 84 8.36 20.00 13.22
C PRO A 84 8.28 18.96 14.35
N PHE A 85 9.32 18.93 15.13
CA PHE A 85 9.40 18.22 16.39
C PHE A 85 9.59 19.25 17.50
N SER A 86 8.85 19.12 18.58
CA SER A 86 9.02 19.91 19.78
C SER A 86 8.96 19.03 21.02
N GLY A 87 9.72 19.38 22.03
CA GLY A 87 9.76 18.62 23.27
C GLY A 87 10.56 19.32 24.37
N ASN A 88 10.63 18.65 25.51
CA ASN A 88 11.44 19.07 26.63
C ASN A 88 12.75 18.26 26.68
N GLU A 89 13.92 18.91 26.50
CA GLU A 89 15.21 18.24 26.52
C GLU A 89 15.46 17.37 27.75
N ARG A 90 15.01 17.81 28.92
CA ARG A 90 15.19 17.06 30.16
C ARG A 90 14.44 15.74 30.15
N VAL A 91 13.18 15.77 29.69
CA VAL A 91 12.34 14.58 29.56
C VAL A 91 12.92 13.67 28.50
N PHE A 92 13.27 14.22 27.33
CA PHE A 92 13.85 13.47 26.22
C PHE A 92 15.14 12.73 26.65
N LEU A 93 16.09 13.42 27.28
CA LEU A 93 17.33 12.81 27.75
C LEU A 93 17.09 11.77 28.84
N ALA A 94 16.18 12.03 29.80
CA ALA A 94 15.86 11.07 30.85
C ALA A 94 15.21 9.78 30.27
N CYS A 95 14.40 9.90 29.24
CA CYS A 95 13.67 8.78 28.65
C CYS A 95 14.50 7.98 27.64
N LEU A 96 15.28 8.63 26.79
CA LEU A 96 16.07 7.96 25.74
C LEU A 96 17.40 7.39 26.23
N THR A 97 18.05 8.02 27.18
CA THR A 97 19.33 7.55 27.71
C THR A 97 19.19 6.47 28.78
N SER A 98 17.95 6.17 29.17
CA SER A 98 17.70 5.20 30.24
C SER A 98 17.73 3.74 29.74
N THR A 99 18.39 2.87 30.53
CA THR A 99 18.29 1.41 30.35
C THR A 99 16.84 0.94 30.57
N ALA A 100 16.47 -0.27 30.11
CA ALA A 100 15.10 -0.82 30.27
C ALA A 100 14.54 -0.71 31.69
N THR A 101 15.38 -0.76 32.71
CA THR A 101 15.03 -0.63 34.15
C THR A 101 14.74 0.82 34.57
N THR A 102 15.32 1.81 33.87
CA THR A 102 15.16 3.23 34.17
C THR A 102 14.09 3.89 33.31
N ARG A 103 13.66 3.27 32.21
CA ARG A 103 12.48 3.70 31.42
C ARG A 103 11.19 3.68 32.25
N ALA A 104 11.07 2.77 33.19
CA ALA A 104 9.95 2.73 34.15
C ALA A 104 9.87 4.00 35.02
N ASN A 105 10.98 4.76 35.14
CA ASN A 105 11.04 6.00 35.90
C ASN A 105 10.84 7.25 35.04
N CYS A 106 10.71 7.09 33.74
CA CYS A 106 10.48 8.19 32.80
C CYS A 106 9.05 8.74 32.92
N VAL A 107 8.09 7.85 33.13
CA VAL A 107 6.70 8.19 33.44
C VAL A 107 6.25 7.30 34.60
N ALA A 108 5.80 7.90 35.68
CA ALA A 108 5.21 7.13 36.77
C ALA A 108 3.92 6.44 36.28
N PRO A 109 3.52 5.29 36.87
CA PRO A 109 2.31 4.57 36.48
C PRO A 109 1.01 5.38 36.53
N ASN A 110 1.02 6.51 37.24
CA ASN A 110 -0.09 7.47 37.30
C ASN A 110 -0.01 8.60 36.28
N GLY A 111 0.88 8.51 35.28
CA GLY A 111 1.08 9.54 34.25
C GLY A 111 1.82 10.80 34.71
N THR A 112 2.36 10.84 35.94
CA THR A 112 3.13 11.98 36.42
C THR A 112 4.54 11.97 35.81
N VAL A 113 4.94 13.11 35.24
CA VAL A 113 6.29 13.33 34.72
C VAL A 113 7.26 13.54 35.88
N PRO A 114 8.50 13.00 35.83
CA PRO A 114 9.47 13.19 36.91
C PRO A 114 9.72 14.66 37.25
N ALA A 115 10.15 14.95 38.47
CA ALA A 115 10.46 16.31 38.96
C ALA A 115 11.46 17.09 38.07
N LEU A 116 12.26 16.43 37.25
CA LEU A 116 13.12 16.98 36.21
C LEU A 116 12.35 17.77 35.12
N ALA A 117 11.06 17.51 34.92
CA ALA A 117 10.23 18.24 33.98
C ALA A 117 9.67 19.57 34.50
N LEU A 118 9.84 19.87 35.78
CA LEU A 118 9.30 21.08 36.43
C LEU A 118 9.98 22.36 35.92
N THR A 119 11.18 22.27 35.32
CA THR A 119 11.83 23.37 34.61
C THR A 119 12.10 22.97 33.18
N PRO A 120 11.14 23.16 32.28
CA PRO A 120 11.29 22.72 30.91
C PRO A 120 12.45 23.44 30.20
N VAL A 121 13.24 22.68 29.45
CA VAL A 121 14.23 23.19 28.49
C VAL A 121 13.68 22.88 27.11
N PRO A 122 13.08 23.89 26.43
CA PRO A 122 12.43 23.64 25.16
C PRO A 122 13.44 23.29 24.07
N TYR A 123 13.12 22.28 23.29
CA TYR A 123 13.84 21.89 22.10
C TYR A 123 12.89 21.85 20.91
N SER A 124 13.31 22.38 19.78
CA SER A 124 12.51 22.35 18.55
C SER A 124 13.41 22.14 17.36
N SER A 125 13.15 21.10 16.58
CA SER A 125 13.76 20.86 15.28
C SER A 125 12.69 20.74 14.19
N VAL A 126 13.11 20.85 12.94
CA VAL A 126 12.23 20.64 11.79
C VAL A 126 13.01 20.02 10.66
N PHE A 127 12.39 19.08 9.95
CA PHE A 127 12.84 18.68 8.64
C PHE A 127 11.73 18.82 7.61
N GLU A 128 12.14 19.07 6.39
CA GLU A 128 11.26 19.28 5.26
C GLU A 128 11.71 18.42 4.08
N ASN A 129 10.78 17.64 3.54
CA ASN A 129 10.93 16.90 2.32
C ASN A 129 10.14 17.59 1.20
N GLN A 130 10.78 17.80 0.05
CA GLN A 130 10.16 18.31 -1.15
C GLN A 130 10.18 17.23 -2.22
N GLY A 131 9.08 17.03 -2.91
CA GLY A 131 8.93 16.07 -3.99
C GLY A 131 8.34 16.70 -5.24
N ARG A 132 8.86 16.32 -6.41
CA ARG A 132 8.21 16.53 -7.69
C ARG A 132 8.40 15.29 -8.55
N ASN A 133 7.31 14.81 -9.13
CA ASN A 133 7.30 13.68 -10.02
C ASN A 133 6.57 14.04 -11.30
N ASP A 134 7.27 13.94 -12.44
CA ASP A 134 6.70 14.10 -13.78
C ASP A 134 6.81 12.74 -14.49
N SER A 135 5.66 12.11 -14.83
CA SER A 135 5.62 10.82 -15.51
C SER A 135 4.92 10.93 -16.85
N TYR A 136 5.53 10.36 -17.85
CA TYR A 136 5.04 10.31 -19.24
C TYR A 136 4.97 8.85 -19.64
N SER A 137 3.85 8.39 -20.16
CA SER A 137 3.75 7.02 -20.66
C SER A 137 2.93 6.93 -21.94
N MET A 138 3.29 5.98 -22.77
CA MET A 138 2.51 5.54 -23.91
C MET A 138 2.18 4.07 -23.72
N PHE A 139 0.99 3.66 -24.14
CA PHE A 139 0.55 2.28 -24.04
C PHE A 139 -0.24 1.86 -25.27
N ALA A 140 -0.18 0.58 -25.54
CA ALA A 140 -1.03 -0.10 -26.50
C ALA A 140 -1.37 -1.50 -25.96
N ASP A 141 -2.58 -1.94 -26.26
CA ASP A 141 -3.11 -3.25 -25.85
C ASP A 141 -4.09 -3.71 -26.92
N GLY A 142 -3.96 -4.96 -27.37
CA GLY A 142 -4.82 -5.54 -28.39
C GLY A 142 -5.20 -6.97 -28.05
N THR A 143 -6.47 -7.30 -28.25
CA THR A 143 -7.04 -8.64 -28.11
C THR A 143 -7.51 -9.13 -29.47
N TRP A 144 -6.92 -10.20 -29.94
CA TRP A 144 -7.34 -10.92 -31.13
C TRP A 144 -8.26 -12.09 -30.74
N ILE A 145 -9.40 -12.22 -31.45
CA ILE A 145 -10.45 -13.21 -31.24
C ILE A 145 -10.52 -14.13 -32.46
N PRO A 146 -9.59 -15.10 -32.61
CA PRO A 146 -9.56 -15.99 -33.78
C PRO A 146 -10.78 -16.89 -33.86
N THR A 147 -11.37 -17.24 -32.73
CA THR A 147 -12.63 -17.98 -32.64
C THR A 147 -13.47 -17.44 -31.49
N PRO A 148 -14.78 -17.69 -31.44
CA PRO A 148 -15.64 -17.26 -30.31
C PRO A 148 -15.16 -17.78 -28.95
N SER A 149 -14.41 -18.90 -28.94
CA SER A 149 -13.92 -19.54 -27.72
C SER A 149 -12.53 -19.05 -27.29
N LEU A 150 -11.76 -18.36 -28.14
CA LEU A 150 -10.37 -18.01 -27.83
C LEU A 150 -10.12 -16.52 -28.00
N GLU A 151 -9.55 -15.91 -26.94
CA GLU A 151 -9.05 -14.55 -26.97
C GLU A 151 -7.56 -14.52 -26.59
N LEU A 152 -6.78 -13.83 -27.40
CA LEU A 152 -5.34 -13.62 -27.19
C LEU A 152 -5.06 -12.13 -27.06
N THR A 153 -4.60 -11.71 -25.91
CA THR A 153 -4.29 -10.31 -25.62
C THR A 153 -2.78 -10.12 -25.51
N ALA A 154 -2.28 -9.07 -26.15
CA ALA A 154 -0.90 -8.59 -25.95
C ALA A 154 -0.91 -7.07 -25.79
N GLY A 155 -0.11 -6.56 -24.86
CA GLY A 155 0.01 -5.14 -24.63
C GLY A 155 1.32 -4.77 -23.97
N ALA A 156 1.64 -3.48 -24.04
CA ALA A 156 2.79 -2.91 -23.35
C ALA A 156 2.55 -1.45 -22.99
N ARG A 157 3.20 -1.02 -21.91
CA ARG A 157 3.34 0.39 -21.53
C ARG A 157 4.84 0.72 -21.50
N VAL A 158 5.21 1.83 -22.12
CA VAL A 158 6.52 2.44 -21.99
C VAL A 158 6.37 3.72 -21.19
N LEU A 159 7.20 3.92 -20.18
CA LEU A 159 7.13 5.11 -19.33
C LEU A 159 8.51 5.72 -19.06
N ILE A 160 8.52 7.04 -18.86
CA ILE A 160 9.65 7.83 -18.39
C ILE A 160 9.18 8.64 -17.20
N GLU A 161 9.87 8.51 -16.08
CA GLU A 161 9.63 9.27 -14.85
C GLU A 161 10.81 10.19 -14.58
N LYS A 162 10.54 11.45 -14.26
CA LYS A 162 11.53 12.42 -13.78
C LYS A 162 11.16 12.78 -12.36
N ARG A 163 12.06 12.49 -11.42
CA ARG A 163 11.87 12.73 -9.99
C ARG A 163 12.87 13.76 -9.50
N ARG A 164 12.37 14.75 -8.78
CA ARG A 164 13.17 15.73 -8.05
C ARG A 164 12.84 15.62 -6.59
N SER A 165 13.88 15.55 -5.76
CA SER A 165 13.75 15.54 -4.30
C SER A 165 14.53 16.71 -3.71
N GLY A 166 13.98 17.29 -2.65
CA GLY A 166 14.64 18.30 -1.85
C GLY A 166 14.59 17.93 -0.36
N PHE A 167 15.63 18.25 0.36
CA PHE A 167 15.70 18.03 1.80
C PHE A 167 16.28 19.25 2.50
N TYR A 168 15.60 19.68 3.55
CA TYR A 168 16.04 20.74 4.45
C TYR A 168 15.83 20.30 5.90
N ALA A 169 16.76 20.64 6.79
CA ALA A 169 16.60 20.42 8.21
C ALA A 169 17.22 21.55 9.02
N ARG A 170 16.51 21.99 10.05
CA ARG A 170 17.01 22.88 11.10
C ARG A 170 17.01 22.11 12.41
N VAL A 171 18.19 21.84 12.91
CA VAL A 171 18.40 20.94 14.06
C VAL A 171 19.34 21.59 15.04
N PRO A 172 18.84 22.26 16.10
CA PRO A 172 19.70 22.90 17.08
C PRO A 172 20.49 21.88 17.89
N ARG A 173 21.58 22.32 18.47
CA ARG A 173 22.29 21.53 19.48
C ARG A 173 21.51 21.48 20.78
N SER A 174 21.65 20.40 21.53
CA SER A 174 21.11 20.30 22.87
C SER A 174 21.69 21.41 23.78
N ALA A 175 20.83 22.16 24.42
CA ALA A 175 21.23 23.20 25.36
C ALA A 175 21.84 22.59 26.65
N LEU A 176 21.39 21.38 27.03
CA LEU A 176 21.85 20.71 28.24
C LEU A 176 23.17 19.97 28.05
N THR A 177 23.41 19.38 26.90
CA THR A 177 24.64 18.59 26.65
C THR A 177 25.66 19.34 25.79
N GLY A 178 25.26 20.43 25.11
CA GLY A 178 26.06 21.14 24.12
C GLY A 178 26.45 20.28 22.90
N GLY A 179 25.93 19.06 22.85
CA GLY A 179 26.26 18.02 21.87
C GLY A 179 25.42 18.04 20.61
N ALA A 180 25.32 16.88 19.96
CA ALA A 180 24.54 16.69 18.76
C ALA A 180 23.04 16.88 18.99
N SER A 181 22.26 16.78 17.91
CA SER A 181 20.80 16.73 17.92
C SER A 181 20.25 15.72 18.92
N LEU A 182 19.17 16.06 19.59
CA LEU A 182 18.43 15.10 20.43
C LEU A 182 17.72 14.02 19.59
N VAL A 183 17.24 14.39 18.40
CA VAL A 183 16.57 13.42 17.52
C VAL A 183 17.62 12.63 16.74
N PRO A 184 17.72 11.30 16.95
CA PRO A 184 18.72 10.49 16.29
C PRO A 184 18.67 10.60 14.77
N GLY A 185 19.84 10.68 14.13
CA GLY A 185 19.98 10.73 12.68
C GLY A 185 19.64 12.06 12.01
N GLN A 186 19.13 13.05 12.73
CA GLN A 186 18.93 14.39 12.19
C GLN A 186 20.22 15.19 12.15
N VAL A 187 20.48 15.83 11.01
CA VAL A 187 21.63 16.70 10.78
C VAL A 187 21.17 18.04 10.26
N ASP A 188 21.56 19.13 10.93
CA ASP A 188 21.27 20.48 10.48
C ASP A 188 21.91 20.76 9.11
N THR A 189 21.12 21.31 8.17
CA THR A 189 21.59 21.60 6.81
C THR A 189 22.23 22.99 6.68
N ALA A 190 22.42 23.70 7.80
CA ALA A 190 22.97 25.07 7.86
C ALA A 190 22.21 26.05 6.94
N GLY A 191 20.88 25.92 6.89
CA GLY A 191 20.03 26.77 6.06
C GLY A 191 19.98 26.41 4.58
N GLN A 192 20.67 25.35 4.14
CA GLN A 192 20.69 24.91 2.75
C GLN A 192 19.57 23.88 2.48
N THR A 193 18.98 23.93 1.30
CA THR A 193 18.12 22.86 0.79
C THR A 193 18.92 22.01 -0.18
N PHE A 194 19.21 20.78 0.17
CA PHE A 194 19.83 19.81 -0.73
C PHE A 194 18.83 19.34 -1.76
N ARG A 195 19.29 19.06 -3.00
CA ARG A 195 18.43 18.65 -4.12
C ARG A 195 19.07 17.56 -4.94
N THR A 196 18.22 16.69 -5.49
CA THR A 196 18.61 15.71 -6.52
C THR A 196 17.54 15.63 -7.59
N GLU A 197 17.94 15.24 -8.79
CA GLU A 197 17.05 14.96 -9.92
C GLU A 197 17.51 13.66 -10.58
N ASP A 198 16.56 12.77 -10.82
CA ASP A 198 16.78 11.47 -11.44
C ASP A 198 15.71 11.18 -12.48
N SER A 199 16.07 10.38 -13.50
CA SER A 199 15.17 9.94 -14.54
C SER A 199 15.20 8.43 -14.68
N PHE A 200 14.01 7.81 -14.72
CA PHE A 200 13.84 6.36 -14.79
C PHE A 200 12.96 5.98 -15.96
N GLN A 201 13.27 4.86 -16.60
CA GLN A 201 12.51 4.33 -17.72
C GLN A 201 12.07 2.90 -17.44
N ALA A 202 10.93 2.50 -18.01
CA ALA A 202 10.46 1.12 -17.94
C ALA A 202 9.63 0.73 -19.15
N VAL A 203 9.66 -0.57 -19.45
CA VAL A 203 8.75 -1.25 -20.37
C VAL A 203 8.02 -2.33 -19.59
N LEU A 204 6.70 -2.29 -19.65
CA LEU A 204 5.80 -3.15 -18.88
C LEU A 204 4.90 -3.94 -19.84
N PRO A 205 5.35 -5.10 -20.33
CA PRO A 205 4.56 -5.96 -21.20
C PRO A 205 3.53 -6.75 -20.40
N ARG A 206 2.43 -7.13 -21.08
CA ARG A 206 1.48 -8.12 -20.60
C ARG A 206 0.98 -9.00 -21.74
N PHE A 207 0.68 -10.25 -21.40
CA PHE A 207 0.03 -11.22 -22.29
C PHE A 207 -1.07 -11.92 -21.51
N ASN A 208 -2.20 -12.15 -22.16
CA ASN A 208 -3.31 -12.89 -21.59
C ASN A 208 -3.91 -13.81 -22.65
N LEU A 209 -4.25 -15.01 -22.23
CA LEU A 209 -5.03 -15.98 -22.98
C LEU A 209 -6.33 -16.24 -22.22
N LEU A 210 -7.47 -16.18 -22.85
CA LEU A 210 -8.74 -16.60 -22.32
C LEU A 210 -9.36 -17.62 -23.28
N TYR A 211 -9.78 -18.76 -22.71
CA TYR A 211 -10.48 -19.80 -23.46
C TYR A 211 -11.84 -20.11 -22.83
N ARG A 212 -12.89 -20.02 -23.62
CA ARG A 212 -14.26 -20.39 -23.22
C ARG A 212 -14.51 -21.84 -23.56
N PHE A 213 -14.60 -22.69 -22.56
CA PHE A 213 -14.99 -24.11 -22.71
C PHE A 213 -16.49 -24.23 -23.01
N SER A 214 -17.28 -23.30 -22.46
CA SER A 214 -18.71 -23.09 -22.72
C SER A 214 -19.09 -21.65 -22.42
N ASP A 215 -20.33 -21.27 -22.63
CA ASP A 215 -20.86 -19.93 -22.34
C ASP A 215 -20.68 -19.53 -20.84
N ASN A 216 -20.71 -20.53 -19.97
CA ASN A 216 -20.65 -20.34 -18.52
C ASN A 216 -19.36 -20.81 -17.86
N PHE A 217 -18.36 -21.26 -18.64
CA PHE A 217 -17.11 -21.78 -18.09
C PHE A 217 -15.92 -21.38 -18.95
N ASN A 218 -14.96 -20.71 -18.33
CA ASN A 218 -13.74 -20.26 -19.00
C ASN A 218 -12.51 -20.48 -18.15
N GLY A 219 -11.35 -20.50 -18.81
CA GLY A 219 -10.05 -20.49 -18.19
C GLY A 219 -9.18 -19.39 -18.78
N TYR A 220 -8.24 -18.93 -18.00
CA TYR A 220 -7.32 -17.90 -18.44
C TYR A 220 -5.89 -18.16 -17.96
N ALA A 221 -4.94 -17.56 -18.68
CA ALA A 221 -3.54 -17.48 -18.28
C ALA A 221 -3.02 -16.08 -18.55
N THR A 222 -2.29 -15.50 -17.60
CA THR A 222 -1.75 -14.15 -17.69
C THR A 222 -0.26 -14.17 -17.35
N VAL A 223 0.54 -13.43 -18.14
CA VAL A 223 1.91 -13.08 -17.80
C VAL A 223 2.05 -11.56 -17.92
N SER A 224 2.51 -10.90 -16.87
CA SER A 224 2.66 -9.46 -16.88
C SER A 224 3.85 -8.98 -16.06
N LYS A 225 4.43 -7.85 -16.48
CA LYS A 225 5.49 -7.18 -15.74
C LYS A 225 4.94 -5.94 -15.05
N GLY A 226 5.18 -5.84 -13.75
CA GLY A 226 4.93 -4.65 -12.93
C GLY A 226 6.24 -4.02 -12.46
N ARG A 227 6.14 -2.83 -11.87
CA ARG A 227 7.28 -2.10 -11.35
C ARG A 227 6.87 -1.19 -10.21
N ARG A 228 7.72 -1.12 -9.18
CA ARG A 228 7.80 -0.01 -8.24
C ARG A 228 9.03 0.81 -8.59
N SER A 229 8.86 2.11 -8.76
CA SER A 229 9.92 2.98 -9.28
C SER A 229 11.13 3.04 -8.35
N ALA A 230 12.31 3.23 -8.92
CA ALA A 230 13.50 3.62 -8.20
C ALA A 230 13.31 5.00 -7.55
N THR A 231 14.07 5.26 -6.52
CA THR A 231 14.09 6.58 -5.86
C THR A 231 15.48 6.85 -5.29
N VAL A 232 15.73 8.10 -4.95
CA VAL A 232 16.91 8.47 -4.17
C VAL A 232 16.42 9.09 -2.88
N GLN A 233 16.72 8.45 -1.76
CA GLN A 233 16.50 9.04 -0.46
C GLN A 233 17.55 10.13 -0.24
N LEU A 234 17.07 11.32 0.03
CA LEU A 234 17.90 12.50 0.26
C LEU A 234 17.86 12.86 1.75
N GLY A 235 19.02 13.03 2.32
CA GLY A 235 19.20 13.46 3.69
C GLY A 235 20.43 14.36 3.83
N ALA A 236 20.89 14.53 5.05
CA ALA A 236 22.13 15.27 5.36
C ALA A 236 23.10 14.40 6.15
N ARG A 237 24.39 14.60 5.92
CA ARG A 237 25.47 14.01 6.69
C ARG A 237 26.40 15.10 7.20
N ALA A 238 26.74 15.05 8.48
CA ALA A 238 27.73 15.97 9.08
C ALA A 238 29.15 15.60 8.63
N THR A 239 29.93 16.62 8.32
CA THR A 239 31.37 16.52 8.07
C THR A 239 32.10 17.60 8.86
N THR A 240 33.45 17.53 8.92
CA THR A 240 34.28 18.55 9.56
C THR A 240 34.18 19.92 8.87
N ALA A 241 33.84 19.94 7.58
CA ALA A 241 33.67 21.16 6.79
C ALA A 241 32.22 21.68 6.79
N GLY A 242 31.28 20.99 7.46
CA GLY A 242 29.86 21.33 7.49
C GLY A 242 28.97 20.21 6.97
N PRO A 243 27.65 20.44 6.90
CA PRO A 243 26.72 19.46 6.39
C PRO A 243 26.85 19.29 4.87
N VAL A 244 26.72 18.04 4.41
CA VAL A 244 26.68 17.70 2.98
C VAL A 244 25.48 16.81 2.70
N ALA A 245 24.99 16.83 1.47
CA ALA A 245 23.92 15.95 1.03
C ALA A 245 24.33 14.48 1.17
N ASN A 246 23.41 13.67 1.65
CA ASN A 246 23.54 12.22 1.73
C ASN A 246 22.53 11.58 0.79
N PHE A 247 23.01 10.88 -0.24
CA PHE A 247 22.21 10.23 -1.24
C PHE A 247 22.21 8.73 -1.02
N THR A 248 21.04 8.15 -0.85
CA THR A 248 20.87 6.69 -0.77
C THR A 248 20.00 6.23 -1.91
N PRO A 249 20.59 5.73 -3.02
CA PRO A 249 19.80 5.24 -4.14
C PRO A 249 19.08 3.95 -3.77
N VAL A 250 17.81 3.86 -4.18
CA VAL A 250 16.96 2.67 -4.03
C VAL A 250 16.60 2.21 -5.43
N LEU A 251 17.02 1.01 -5.78
CA LEU A 251 16.79 0.43 -7.11
C LEU A 251 15.31 0.19 -7.38
N ALA A 252 14.92 0.24 -8.64
CA ALA A 252 13.57 -0.13 -9.04
C ALA A 252 13.29 -1.60 -8.70
N GLU A 253 12.16 -1.84 -8.05
CA GLU A 253 11.62 -3.17 -7.85
C GLU A 253 10.85 -3.57 -9.10
N ASN A 254 11.18 -4.70 -9.71
CA ASN A 254 10.49 -5.28 -10.84
C ASN A 254 9.76 -6.53 -10.42
N ILE A 255 8.55 -6.72 -10.95
CA ILE A 255 7.68 -7.83 -10.61
C ILE A 255 7.27 -8.52 -11.90
N TRP A 256 7.47 -9.83 -11.98
CA TRP A 256 6.80 -10.67 -12.97
C TRP A 256 5.67 -11.43 -12.31
N ASN A 257 4.48 -11.34 -12.87
CA ASN A 257 3.30 -12.10 -12.46
C ASN A 257 2.96 -13.15 -13.50
N TYR A 258 2.81 -14.39 -13.05
CA TYR A 258 2.32 -15.53 -13.81
C TYR A 258 1.07 -16.02 -13.10
N GLU A 259 -0.06 -16.06 -13.80
CA GLU A 259 -1.34 -16.41 -13.22
C GLU A 259 -2.12 -17.31 -14.16
N VAL A 260 -2.79 -18.32 -13.61
CA VAL A 260 -3.73 -19.19 -14.31
C VAL A 260 -4.98 -19.36 -13.47
N GLY A 261 -6.14 -19.46 -14.10
CA GLY A 261 -7.37 -19.67 -13.36
C GLY A 261 -8.53 -20.19 -14.21
N LEU A 262 -9.53 -20.66 -13.49
CA LEU A 262 -10.81 -21.14 -14.03
C LEU A 262 -11.93 -20.33 -13.37
N LYS A 263 -12.96 -20.01 -14.13
CA LYS A 263 -14.15 -19.30 -13.65
C LYS A 263 -15.40 -19.83 -14.34
N GLY A 264 -16.46 -20.04 -13.58
CA GLY A 264 -17.68 -20.49 -14.19
C GLY A 264 -18.88 -20.63 -13.27
N ALA A 265 -19.99 -21.02 -13.89
CA ALA A 265 -21.24 -21.33 -13.24
C ALA A 265 -21.81 -22.65 -13.78
N LEU A 266 -22.21 -23.53 -12.89
CA LEU A 266 -22.78 -24.84 -13.21
C LEU A 266 -23.98 -25.13 -12.28
N GLY A 267 -25.19 -25.04 -12.82
CA GLY A 267 -26.40 -25.24 -12.06
C GLY A 267 -26.52 -24.24 -10.90
N ILE A 268 -26.51 -24.75 -9.67
CA ILE A 268 -26.62 -23.93 -8.45
C ILE A 268 -25.26 -23.36 -7.98
N PHE A 269 -24.14 -23.78 -8.60
CA PHE A 269 -22.80 -23.38 -8.23
C PHE A 269 -22.24 -22.31 -9.17
N SER A 270 -21.56 -21.33 -8.61
CA SER A 270 -20.71 -20.39 -9.35
C SER A 270 -19.45 -20.10 -8.56
N GLY A 271 -18.33 -19.91 -9.24
CA GLY A 271 -17.08 -19.65 -8.54
C GLY A 271 -15.88 -19.51 -9.45
N SER A 272 -14.75 -19.34 -8.82
CA SER A 272 -13.45 -19.24 -9.47
C SER A 272 -12.38 -19.95 -8.64
N ILE A 273 -11.33 -20.41 -9.31
CA ILE A 273 -10.07 -20.85 -8.70
C ILE A 273 -8.93 -20.30 -9.54
N GLY A 274 -7.94 -19.74 -8.89
CA GLY A 274 -6.73 -19.20 -9.52
C GLY A 274 -5.49 -19.60 -8.75
N ALA A 275 -4.38 -19.73 -9.46
CA ALA A 275 -3.06 -19.89 -8.90
C ALA A 275 -2.13 -18.84 -9.51
N TYR A 276 -1.24 -18.29 -8.70
CA TYR A 276 -0.29 -17.27 -9.15
C TYR A 276 1.12 -17.52 -8.62
N TYR A 277 2.08 -16.96 -9.34
CA TYR A 277 3.48 -16.96 -9.00
C TYR A 277 4.09 -15.60 -9.36
N LEU A 278 4.54 -14.84 -8.37
CA LEU A 278 5.18 -13.55 -8.54
C LEU A 278 6.65 -13.64 -8.15
N THR A 279 7.52 -13.10 -8.98
CA THR A 279 8.94 -12.92 -8.66
C THR A 279 9.26 -11.45 -8.58
N TYR A 280 10.07 -11.08 -7.60
CA TYR A 280 10.51 -9.72 -7.36
C TYR A 280 12.02 -9.63 -7.48
N ASP A 281 12.48 -8.64 -8.27
CA ASP A 281 13.88 -8.22 -8.27
C ASP A 281 13.98 -6.88 -7.54
N ASN A 282 15.00 -6.72 -6.69
CA ASN A 282 15.22 -5.53 -5.87
C ASN A 282 14.04 -5.19 -4.96
N PHE A 283 13.48 -6.18 -4.27
CA PHE A 283 12.35 -5.98 -3.36
C PHE A 283 12.64 -4.88 -2.34
N GLN A 284 11.82 -3.82 -2.35
CA GLN A 284 12.04 -2.64 -1.52
C GLN A 284 11.41 -2.81 -0.14
N VAL A 285 12.24 -2.72 0.90
CA VAL A 285 11.81 -2.77 2.30
C VAL A 285 12.19 -1.49 3.02
N SER A 286 11.37 -1.07 3.97
CA SER A 286 11.71 0.00 4.90
C SER A 286 12.11 -0.64 6.24
N ILE A 287 13.26 -0.28 6.74
CA ILE A 287 13.81 -0.77 8.00
C ILE A 287 14.09 0.39 8.95
N VAL A 288 14.06 0.11 10.24
CA VAL A 288 14.52 1.03 11.26
C VAL A 288 15.99 0.72 11.54
N LEU A 289 16.84 1.72 11.34
CA LEU A 289 18.27 1.61 11.63
C LEU A 289 18.55 1.68 13.15
N PRO A 290 19.73 1.25 13.63
CA PRO A 290 20.08 1.31 15.05
C PRO A 290 20.01 2.72 15.66
N ASN A 291 20.15 3.75 14.84
CA ASN A 291 20.00 5.16 15.24
C ASN A 291 18.54 5.64 15.29
N GLY A 292 17.55 4.75 15.10
CA GLY A 292 16.12 5.06 15.12
C GLY A 292 15.55 5.67 13.83
N THR A 293 16.38 5.92 12.81
CA THR A 293 15.88 6.45 11.52
C THR A 293 15.35 5.35 10.63
N THR A 294 14.33 5.65 9.83
CA THR A 294 13.80 4.72 8.81
C THR A 294 14.54 4.91 7.49
N GLN A 295 14.94 3.80 6.89
CA GLN A 295 15.59 3.77 5.57
C GLN A 295 14.91 2.74 4.68
N THR A 296 14.63 3.12 3.43
CA THR A 296 14.21 2.17 2.38
C THR A 296 15.45 1.64 1.67
N GLN A 297 15.49 0.33 1.46
CA GLN A 297 16.58 -0.32 0.72
C GLN A 297 16.06 -1.53 -0.05
N SER A 298 16.88 -2.06 -0.96
CA SER A 298 16.60 -3.35 -1.60
C SER A 298 16.99 -4.49 -0.67
N ALA A 299 16.07 -5.42 -0.42
CA ALA A 299 16.32 -6.67 0.29
C ALA A 299 16.75 -7.82 -0.65
N GLY A 300 16.91 -7.56 -1.95
CA GLY A 300 17.26 -8.57 -2.94
C GLY A 300 16.05 -9.12 -3.68
N THR A 301 16.03 -10.44 -3.92
CA THR A 301 14.89 -11.10 -4.59
C THR A 301 13.87 -11.61 -3.58
N ALA A 302 12.61 -11.63 -4.02
CA ALA A 302 11.50 -12.17 -3.24
C ALA A 302 10.55 -12.95 -4.14
N THR A 303 9.76 -13.82 -3.54
CA THR A 303 8.78 -14.64 -4.25
C THR A 303 7.45 -14.59 -3.50
N ASN A 304 6.35 -14.57 -4.26
CA ASN A 304 5.00 -14.69 -3.70
C ASN A 304 4.20 -15.63 -4.59
N LYS A 305 3.69 -16.71 -4.03
CA LYS A 305 2.89 -17.70 -4.74
C LYS A 305 1.67 -18.07 -3.93
N GLY A 306 0.58 -18.38 -4.61
CA GLY A 306 -0.63 -18.69 -3.90
C GLY A 306 -1.70 -19.33 -4.78
N ILE A 307 -2.76 -19.75 -4.08
CA ILE A 307 -4.00 -20.26 -4.67
C ILE A 307 -5.14 -19.51 -4.01
N GLU A 308 -6.09 -19.08 -4.82
CA GLU A 308 -7.31 -18.42 -4.37
C GLU A 308 -8.52 -19.16 -4.95
N ALA A 309 -9.54 -19.37 -4.14
CA ALA A 309 -10.78 -19.98 -4.59
C ALA A 309 -11.98 -19.27 -3.98
N GLU A 310 -13.01 -19.08 -4.78
CA GLU A 310 -14.31 -18.55 -4.38
C GLU A 310 -15.41 -19.50 -4.86
N LEU A 311 -16.39 -19.75 -4.03
CA LEU A 311 -17.54 -20.57 -4.34
C LEU A 311 -18.82 -19.92 -3.79
N THR A 312 -19.81 -19.83 -4.62
CA THR A 312 -21.18 -19.49 -4.23
C THR A 312 -22.12 -20.62 -4.67
N MET A 313 -23.02 -21.01 -3.80
CA MET A 313 -24.05 -22.00 -4.05
C MET A 313 -25.43 -21.40 -3.74
N LYS A 314 -26.35 -21.48 -4.68
CA LYS A 314 -27.76 -21.03 -4.54
C LYS A 314 -28.69 -22.20 -4.67
N PRO A 315 -28.90 -23.02 -3.60
CA PRO A 315 -29.75 -24.21 -3.67
C PRO A 315 -31.23 -23.87 -3.80
N THR A 316 -31.63 -22.69 -3.35
CA THR A 316 -33.00 -22.15 -3.48
C THR A 316 -32.97 -20.67 -3.81
N SER A 317 -34.12 -20.07 -4.14
CA SER A 317 -34.19 -18.62 -4.36
C SER A 317 -33.96 -17.76 -3.10
N TRP A 318 -34.17 -18.34 -1.93
CA TRP A 318 -34.07 -17.66 -0.62
C TRP A 318 -32.82 -18.00 0.15
N LEU A 319 -31.96 -18.92 -0.36
CA LEU A 319 -30.70 -19.32 0.33
C LEU A 319 -29.52 -19.22 -0.61
N SER A 320 -28.50 -18.48 -0.23
CA SER A 320 -27.19 -18.44 -0.87
C SER A 320 -26.12 -18.78 0.16
N VAL A 321 -25.24 -19.71 -0.15
CA VAL A 321 -24.06 -20.06 0.65
C VAL A 321 -22.81 -19.60 -0.10
N PHE A 322 -21.88 -18.98 0.58
CA PHE A 322 -20.63 -18.50 -0.02
C PHE A 322 -19.42 -18.88 0.82
N GLY A 323 -18.30 -19.05 0.15
CA GLY A 323 -17.01 -19.28 0.77
C GLY A 323 -15.88 -18.84 -0.13
N ASN A 324 -14.82 -18.29 0.47
CA ASN A 324 -13.58 -18.00 -0.19
C ASN A 324 -12.40 -18.44 0.67
N VAL A 325 -11.32 -18.81 0.02
CA VAL A 325 -10.06 -19.18 0.68
C VAL A 325 -8.89 -18.72 -0.18
N GLY A 326 -7.89 -18.12 0.47
CA GLY A 326 -6.60 -17.82 -0.12
C GLY A 326 -5.49 -18.47 0.71
N TYR A 327 -4.57 -19.13 0.01
CA TYR A 327 -3.31 -19.58 0.56
C TYR A 327 -2.18 -18.83 -0.14
N ILE A 328 -1.30 -18.21 0.64
CA ILE A 328 -0.26 -17.31 0.15
C ILE A 328 1.07 -17.68 0.83
N ASP A 329 2.07 -18.03 0.04
CA ASP A 329 3.45 -18.22 0.51
C ASP A 329 4.33 -17.13 -0.11
N GLY A 330 4.53 -16.05 0.65
CA GLY A 330 5.26 -14.86 0.21
C GLY A 330 6.37 -14.45 1.17
N GLY A 331 7.52 -14.13 0.63
CA GLY A 331 8.67 -13.68 1.42
C GLY A 331 9.91 -13.39 0.60
N ILE A 332 10.92 -12.91 1.28
CA ILE A 332 12.26 -12.69 0.73
C ILE A 332 12.94 -14.06 0.58
N ASP A 333 13.58 -14.28 -0.56
CA ASP A 333 14.21 -15.56 -0.85
C ASP A 333 15.33 -15.90 0.16
N ASP A 334 15.50 -17.18 0.46
CA ASP A 334 16.62 -17.65 1.27
C ASP A 334 17.82 -17.99 0.37
N LYS A 335 18.54 -16.96 -0.07
CA LYS A 335 19.73 -17.07 -0.94
C LYS A 335 20.96 -16.47 -0.26
N PRO A 336 22.17 -17.05 -0.45
CA PRO A 336 23.41 -16.51 0.12
C PRO A 336 23.75 -15.06 -0.29
N THR A 337 23.23 -14.61 -1.44
CA THR A 337 23.40 -13.24 -1.95
C THR A 337 22.56 -12.19 -1.21
N ILE A 338 21.61 -12.63 -0.39
CA ILE A 338 20.74 -11.76 0.41
C ILE A 338 21.33 -11.61 1.80
N ALA A 339 21.26 -10.41 2.36
CA ALA A 339 21.73 -10.13 3.71
C ALA A 339 21.02 -11.03 4.73
N ALA A 340 21.81 -11.61 5.67
CA ALA A 340 21.35 -12.66 6.57
C ALA A 340 20.08 -12.31 7.39
N ASN A 341 19.93 -11.03 7.73
CA ASN A 341 18.74 -10.54 8.47
C ASN A 341 17.45 -10.54 7.64
N PHE A 342 17.54 -10.62 6.30
CA PHE A 342 16.34 -10.64 5.43
C PHE A 342 16.00 -12.01 4.90
N ARG A 343 16.94 -12.95 4.90
CA ARG A 343 16.73 -14.27 4.32
C ARG A 343 15.52 -14.97 4.89
N GLY A 344 14.64 -15.46 4.00
CA GLY A 344 13.45 -16.20 4.36
C GLY A 344 12.42 -15.43 5.16
N ALA A 345 12.58 -14.09 5.29
CA ALA A 345 11.61 -13.27 5.99
C ALA A 345 10.29 -13.22 5.21
N LYS A 346 9.19 -13.52 5.90
CA LYS A 346 7.83 -13.43 5.34
C LYS A 346 7.44 -11.97 5.11
N PHE A 347 6.58 -11.73 4.13
CA PHE A 347 6.06 -10.40 3.89
C PHE A 347 5.25 -9.89 5.10
N ARG A 348 5.41 -8.60 5.40
CA ARG A 348 4.63 -7.97 6.47
C ARG A 348 3.17 -7.85 6.09
N LEU A 349 2.27 -7.92 7.08
CA LEU A 349 0.82 -7.75 6.93
C LEU A 349 0.18 -8.77 5.97
N GLN A 350 0.85 -9.90 5.72
CA GLN A 350 0.39 -10.97 4.84
C GLN A 350 0.26 -12.27 5.64
N PRO A 351 -0.96 -12.67 6.05
CA PRO A 351 -1.21 -13.99 6.61
C PRO A 351 -1.12 -15.05 5.51
N GLU A 352 -0.60 -16.23 5.82
CA GLU A 352 -0.48 -17.33 4.85
C GLU A 352 -1.83 -17.92 4.45
N VAL A 353 -2.81 -17.91 5.36
CA VAL A 353 -4.17 -18.39 5.11
C VAL A 353 -5.17 -17.30 5.47
N GLN A 354 -6.04 -17.01 4.53
CA GLN A 354 -7.25 -16.23 4.75
C GLN A 354 -8.44 -17.00 4.22
N ALA A 355 -9.50 -17.11 5.02
CA ALA A 355 -10.72 -17.76 4.61
C ALA A 355 -11.92 -17.01 5.15
N SER A 356 -12.99 -16.94 4.37
CA SER A 356 -14.28 -16.52 4.89
C SER A 356 -15.38 -17.37 4.30
N GLY A 357 -16.48 -17.49 5.05
CA GLY A 357 -17.65 -18.21 4.57
C GLY A 357 -18.88 -17.82 5.37
N GLY A 358 -20.02 -18.07 4.77
CA GLY A 358 -21.29 -17.75 5.38
C GLY A 358 -22.45 -18.13 4.48
N PHE A 359 -23.61 -17.71 4.90
CA PHE A 359 -24.80 -17.86 4.07
C PHE A 359 -25.72 -16.64 4.21
N THR A 360 -26.53 -16.42 3.19
CA THR A 360 -27.58 -15.41 3.19
C THR A 360 -28.92 -16.11 3.07
N ILE A 361 -29.79 -15.86 4.02
CA ILE A 361 -31.20 -16.22 3.99
C ILE A 361 -31.98 -14.97 3.62
N ASP A 362 -32.93 -15.08 2.72
CA ASP A 362 -33.88 -14.04 2.35
C ASP A 362 -35.24 -14.71 2.10
N ALA A 363 -35.89 -15.13 3.20
CA ALA A 363 -37.04 -16.03 3.16
C ALA A 363 -38.36 -15.27 3.31
N PRO A 364 -39.23 -15.30 2.30
CA PRO A 364 -40.59 -14.73 2.38
C PRO A 364 -41.47 -15.56 3.33
N LEU A 365 -42.06 -14.91 4.31
CA LEU A 365 -42.91 -15.50 5.37
C LEU A 365 -44.29 -14.80 5.41
N GLY A 366 -45.07 -14.91 4.35
CA GLY A 366 -46.45 -14.44 4.35
C GLY A 366 -46.66 -12.94 4.54
N GLY A 367 -45.95 -12.08 3.76
CA GLY A 367 -46.02 -10.61 3.86
C GLY A 367 -44.90 -9.97 4.67
N VAL A 368 -44.05 -10.80 5.24
CA VAL A 368 -42.80 -10.40 5.90
C VAL A 368 -41.64 -11.19 5.30
N THR A 369 -40.48 -10.59 5.12
CA THR A 369 -39.29 -11.31 4.68
C THR A 369 -38.31 -11.39 5.86
N PHE A 370 -37.96 -12.61 6.25
CA PHE A 370 -36.86 -12.84 7.19
C PHE A 370 -35.53 -12.83 6.42
N PHE A 371 -34.57 -12.08 6.87
CA PHE A 371 -33.22 -12.13 6.33
C PHE A 371 -32.18 -12.41 7.44
N ALA A 372 -31.13 -13.12 7.07
CA ALA A 372 -29.99 -13.37 7.94
C ALA A 372 -28.72 -13.58 7.10
N THR A 373 -27.61 -13.00 7.55
CA THR A 373 -26.29 -13.17 6.95
C THR A 373 -25.23 -13.41 8.01
N PRO A 374 -25.14 -14.62 8.58
CA PRO A 374 -24.01 -15.00 9.40
C PRO A 374 -22.79 -15.26 8.53
N SER A 375 -21.62 -14.84 9.01
CA SER A 375 -20.34 -15.08 8.34
C SER A 375 -19.23 -15.30 9.36
N VAL A 376 -18.26 -16.10 8.96
CA VAL A 376 -17.02 -16.32 9.70
C VAL A 376 -15.84 -15.93 8.79
N THR A 377 -14.87 -15.23 9.36
CA THR A 377 -13.63 -14.88 8.69
C THR A 377 -12.46 -15.35 9.55
N TYR A 378 -11.52 -16.04 8.94
CA TYR A 378 -10.29 -16.49 9.56
C TYR A 378 -9.09 -15.92 8.81
N ARG A 379 -8.08 -15.50 9.55
CA ARG A 379 -6.74 -15.26 9.03
C ARG A 379 -5.70 -15.86 9.95
N SER A 380 -4.66 -16.42 9.38
CA SER A 380 -3.54 -17.00 10.11
C SER A 380 -2.63 -15.91 10.69
N LYS A 381 -1.59 -16.32 11.41
CA LYS A 381 -0.53 -15.45 11.93
C LYS A 381 0.08 -14.59 10.83
N MET A 382 0.40 -13.32 11.18
CA MET A 382 1.13 -12.39 10.31
C MET A 382 2.13 -11.55 11.10
N PHE A 383 3.17 -11.08 10.41
CA PHE A 383 4.18 -10.18 10.96
C PHE A 383 3.93 -8.73 10.53
N PHE A 384 4.30 -7.76 11.37
CA PHE A 384 4.10 -6.34 11.07
C PHE A 384 5.34 -5.67 10.47
N GLU A 385 6.51 -6.31 10.54
CA GLU A 385 7.76 -5.74 10.05
C GLU A 385 8.66 -6.77 9.35
N ILE A 386 9.66 -6.26 8.64
CA ILE A 386 10.75 -7.02 8.04
C ILE A 386 12.08 -6.39 8.53
N PRO A 387 12.99 -7.17 9.13
CA PRO A 387 12.91 -8.61 9.42
C PRO A 387 11.78 -8.96 10.38
N ASN A 388 11.25 -10.19 10.28
CA ASN A 388 10.14 -10.63 11.09
C ASN A 388 10.51 -10.69 12.59
N ASN A 389 9.76 -9.99 13.41
CA ASN A 389 9.91 -9.98 14.85
C ASN A 389 8.73 -10.70 15.51
N PRO A 390 8.96 -11.82 16.24
CA PRO A 390 7.88 -12.55 16.89
C PRO A 390 7.13 -11.76 17.96
N LEU A 391 7.79 -10.76 18.56
CA LEU A 391 7.17 -9.89 19.59
C LEU A 391 6.20 -8.89 18.96
N ILE A 392 6.35 -8.61 17.67
CA ILE A 392 5.49 -7.72 16.88
C ILE A 392 4.84 -8.55 15.78
N ALA A 393 3.98 -9.48 16.19
CA ALA A 393 3.23 -10.35 15.33
C ALA A 393 1.79 -10.45 15.85
N GLN A 394 0.86 -10.73 14.96
CA GLN A 394 -0.51 -11.06 15.33
C GLN A 394 -0.73 -12.54 15.10
N GLU A 395 -1.17 -13.25 16.14
CA GLU A 395 -1.59 -14.65 16.03
C GLU A 395 -2.86 -14.77 15.18
N GLY A 396 -3.21 -15.99 14.81
CA GLY A 396 -4.42 -16.25 14.02
C GLY A 396 -5.68 -15.73 14.69
N VAL A 397 -6.56 -15.11 13.91
CA VAL A 397 -7.80 -14.48 14.39
C VAL A 397 -8.99 -15.03 13.62
N THR A 398 -10.04 -15.38 14.38
CA THR A 398 -11.35 -15.73 13.83
C THR A 398 -12.36 -14.67 14.27
N LEU A 399 -13.09 -14.11 13.31
CA LEU A 399 -14.17 -13.17 13.54
C LEU A 399 -15.48 -13.78 13.09
N VAL A 400 -16.52 -13.64 13.89
CA VAL A 400 -17.87 -14.08 13.57
C VAL A 400 -18.77 -12.87 13.52
N ASN A 401 -19.50 -12.71 12.42
CA ASN A 401 -20.46 -11.62 12.24
C ASN A 401 -21.83 -12.23 11.96
N VAL A 402 -22.85 -11.64 12.51
CA VAL A 402 -24.24 -11.99 12.24
C VAL A 402 -25.03 -10.71 12.05
N ASN A 403 -25.79 -10.64 10.96
CA ASN A 403 -26.85 -9.64 10.80
C ASN A 403 -28.14 -10.38 10.45
N ALA A 404 -29.20 -10.14 11.20
CA ALA A 404 -30.49 -10.78 10.96
C ALA A 404 -31.64 -9.83 11.30
N GLY A 405 -32.76 -9.98 10.59
CA GLY A 405 -33.90 -9.11 10.78
C GLY A 405 -35.12 -9.49 9.95
N PHE A 406 -36.04 -8.56 9.89
CA PHE A 406 -37.28 -8.69 9.17
C PHE A 406 -37.53 -7.45 8.32
N ARG A 407 -37.97 -7.65 7.06
CA ARG A 407 -38.52 -6.61 6.18
C ARG A 407 -40.02 -6.82 6.05
N PHE A 408 -40.79 -5.74 6.07
CA PHE A 408 -42.24 -5.76 6.00
C PHE A 408 -42.81 -4.53 5.30
N GLY A 409 -44.10 -4.55 5.01
CA GLY A 409 -44.76 -3.48 4.27
C GLY A 409 -44.29 -3.34 2.83
N GLY A 410 -43.94 -4.45 2.14
CA GLY A 410 -43.35 -4.43 0.80
C GLY A 410 -41.98 -3.82 0.79
N ASP A 411 -41.14 -4.22 1.76
CA ASP A 411 -39.75 -3.78 2.01
C ASP A 411 -39.59 -2.28 2.35
N ARG A 412 -40.69 -1.62 2.76
CA ARG A 412 -40.65 -0.23 3.20
C ARG A 412 -40.07 -0.06 4.62
N PHE A 413 -40.12 -1.09 5.43
CA PHE A 413 -39.63 -1.09 6.79
C PHE A 413 -38.72 -2.27 7.04
N GLU A 414 -37.61 -2.04 7.74
CA GLU A 414 -36.67 -3.07 8.17
C GLU A 414 -36.34 -2.89 9.64
N ILE A 415 -36.32 -4.01 10.37
CA ILE A 415 -35.78 -4.09 11.72
C ILE A 415 -34.70 -5.16 11.72
N SER A 416 -33.50 -4.82 12.11
CA SER A 416 -32.36 -5.75 12.17
C SER A 416 -31.56 -5.63 13.45
N ALA A 417 -30.90 -6.72 13.82
CA ALA A 417 -29.91 -6.79 14.87
C ALA A 417 -28.60 -7.37 14.31
N PHE A 418 -27.48 -6.91 14.81
CA PHE A 418 -26.18 -7.42 14.42
C PHE A 418 -25.29 -7.68 15.63
N ALA A 419 -24.38 -8.65 15.49
CA ALA A 419 -23.30 -8.93 16.42
C ALA A 419 -22.00 -9.14 15.63
N ARG A 420 -20.90 -8.70 16.26
CA ARG A 420 -19.54 -8.85 15.70
C ARG A 420 -18.59 -9.33 16.78
#